data_68d1e4b78d06cf5fbecc3e61345bb086
#
_entry.id   68d1e4b78d06cf5fbecc3e61345bb086
#
_cell.length_a   1.000
_cell.length_b   1.000
_cell.length_c   1.000
_cell.angle_alpha   90.00
_cell.angle_beta   90.00
_cell.angle_gamma   90.00
#
_symmetry.space_group_name_H-M   'P 1'
#
loop_
_entity.id
_entity.type
_entity.pdbx_description
1 polymer ?
#
loop_
_entity_poly.entity_id
_entity_poly.type
_entity_poly.pdbx_seq_one_letter_code
_entity_poly.pdbx_strand_id
1 'polypeptide(L)'
;MRAWLEIANAPCSWGVHFSDRPENPPWPQVMDEAAAAGFSALDLGPVGYLPTDLTKLREALARRGLRLASGVLFDPLSDPAALPAILEKTRRTCAILKPLEAPRLVIIDCISEERGATAGRSADARRLDHRGWDAMMAAIIKVARVAREEFGVAAYLHPHAGSYIEFEDEVDRAVNDLPRGQVGLCIDTGHAAYAGIDPVALIHRYGSRLGLMHFKDVNAQIRADCIREQVAYFDAVDRRQIFCPLGKGIVDFAAVRDALTAVGYRGLAVVEQDPAVGATPLDHARANLEFLRSMRLAAPA
;
A
#
# COMPACT_ATOMS: atom_id res chain seq x y z
N MET A 1 22.92 -10.57 14.00
CA MET A 1 22.34 -9.20 13.86
C MET A 1 20.83 -9.34 13.80
N ARG A 2 20.10 -8.71 14.71
CA ARG A 2 18.62 -8.65 14.62
C ARG A 2 18.27 -7.73 13.48
N ALA A 3 17.65 -8.24 12.46
CA ALA A 3 17.22 -7.44 11.34
C ALA A 3 15.75 -7.08 11.53
N TRP A 4 15.52 -5.93 12.12
CA TRP A 4 14.22 -5.30 12.15
C TRP A 4 13.87 -4.78 10.76
N LEU A 5 12.57 -4.77 10.44
CA LEU A 5 12.09 -4.04 9.28
C LEU A 5 12.20 -2.54 9.53
N GLU A 6 12.39 -1.80 8.48
CA GLU A 6 12.12 -0.37 8.47
C GLU A 6 10.60 -0.17 8.47
N ILE A 7 10.06 0.56 9.46
CA ILE A 7 8.62 0.79 9.56
C ILE A 7 8.30 2.24 9.25
N ALA A 8 7.41 2.45 8.28
CA ALA A 8 6.80 3.73 7.95
C ALA A 8 5.30 3.70 8.21
N ASN A 9 4.68 4.87 8.19
CA ASN A 9 3.22 5.00 8.10
C ASN A 9 2.86 5.72 6.79
N ALA A 10 1.59 5.74 6.42
CA ALA A 10 1.11 6.41 5.21
C ALA A 10 -0.02 7.39 5.54
N PRO A 11 -0.18 8.50 4.78
CA PRO A 11 -1.24 9.47 4.99
C PRO A 11 -2.67 8.90 4.94
N CYS A 12 -2.88 7.76 4.27
CA CYS A 12 -4.16 7.06 4.26
C CYS A 12 -4.61 6.63 5.68
N SER A 13 -3.66 6.44 6.63
CA SER A 13 -4.00 6.18 8.03
C SER A 13 -4.70 7.37 8.71
N TRP A 14 -4.69 8.53 8.08
CA TRP A 14 -5.44 9.73 8.46
C TRP A 14 -6.59 10.03 7.49
N GLY A 15 -6.98 9.09 6.62
CA GLY A 15 -8.06 9.23 5.65
C GLY A 15 -7.66 9.95 4.35
N VAL A 16 -6.36 10.15 4.12
CA VAL A 16 -5.88 10.84 2.91
C VAL A 16 -5.66 9.86 1.77
N HIS A 17 -6.69 9.65 0.96
CA HIS A 17 -6.65 8.79 -0.22
C HIS A 17 -6.40 9.58 -1.52
N PHE A 18 -6.85 10.83 -1.58
CA PHE A 18 -6.69 11.75 -2.70
C PHE A 18 -6.19 13.10 -2.22
N SER A 19 -5.33 13.76 -2.98
CA SER A 19 -4.67 15.01 -2.55
C SER A 19 -5.59 16.23 -2.50
N ASP A 20 -6.68 16.23 -3.25
CA ASP A 20 -7.56 17.37 -3.51
C ASP A 20 -8.88 17.34 -2.71
N ARG A 21 -9.01 16.45 -1.75
CA ARG A 21 -10.23 16.35 -0.95
C ARG A 21 -10.26 17.41 0.16
N PRO A 22 -11.36 18.19 0.27
CA PRO A 22 -11.47 19.25 1.27
C PRO A 22 -11.53 18.72 2.71
N GLU A 23 -11.94 17.46 2.89
CA GLU A 23 -11.98 16.77 4.18
C GLU A 23 -10.63 16.28 4.68
N ASN A 24 -9.58 16.32 3.84
CA ASN A 24 -8.25 15.91 4.27
C ASN A 24 -7.76 16.73 5.46
N PRO A 25 -7.18 16.11 6.50
CA PRO A 25 -6.51 16.84 7.54
C PRO A 25 -5.33 17.64 6.96
N PRO A 26 -4.94 18.77 7.57
CA PRO A 26 -3.76 19.50 7.14
C PRO A 26 -2.51 18.61 7.18
N TRP A 27 -1.70 18.61 6.12
CA TRP A 27 -0.49 17.79 6.06
C TRP A 27 0.49 17.98 7.25
N PRO A 28 0.64 19.18 7.87
CA PRO A 28 1.50 19.32 9.04
C PRO A 28 1.01 18.47 10.22
N GLN A 29 -0.31 18.39 10.42
CA GLN A 29 -0.92 17.57 11.48
C GLN A 29 -0.57 16.08 11.27
N VAL A 30 -0.73 15.55 10.05
CA VAL A 30 -0.41 14.14 9.76
C VAL A 30 1.06 13.83 10.05
N MET A 31 1.97 14.74 9.65
CA MET A 31 3.39 14.57 9.94
C MET A 31 3.71 14.68 11.43
N ASP A 32 3.08 15.62 12.15
CA ASP A 32 3.26 15.81 13.60
C ASP A 32 2.78 14.57 14.36
N GLU A 33 1.61 14.04 14.00
CA GLU A 33 1.03 12.87 14.63
C GLU A 33 1.79 11.58 14.30
N ALA A 34 2.27 11.41 13.07
CA ALA A 34 3.13 10.28 12.70
C ALA A 34 4.44 10.26 13.53
N ALA A 35 5.09 11.41 13.67
CA ALA A 35 6.27 11.55 14.52
C ALA A 35 5.94 11.31 16.01
N ALA A 36 4.84 11.88 16.51
CA ALA A 36 4.37 11.68 17.89
C ALA A 36 3.96 10.24 18.21
N ALA A 37 3.54 9.47 17.20
CA ALA A 37 3.31 8.03 17.31
C ALA A 37 4.61 7.21 17.41
N GLY A 38 5.76 7.81 17.05
CA GLY A 38 7.08 7.18 17.11
C GLY A 38 7.57 6.60 15.80
N PHE A 39 6.95 6.94 14.67
CA PHE A 39 7.47 6.60 13.34
C PHE A 39 8.65 7.51 12.98
N SER A 40 9.62 6.97 12.27
CA SER A 40 10.77 7.70 11.72
C SER A 40 10.69 7.87 10.21
N ALA A 41 9.66 7.31 9.58
CA ALA A 41 9.46 7.39 8.15
C ALA A 41 7.97 7.49 7.79
N LEU A 42 7.68 8.19 6.69
CA LEU A 42 6.33 8.40 6.17
C LEU A 42 6.33 8.17 4.65
N ASP A 43 5.29 7.52 4.13
CA ASP A 43 5.02 7.47 2.69
C ASP A 43 4.58 8.86 2.19
N LEU A 44 4.86 9.16 0.92
CA LEU A 44 4.45 10.43 0.31
C LEU A 44 2.92 10.58 0.27
N GLY A 45 2.20 9.46 0.21
CA GLY A 45 0.78 9.45 -0.10
C GLY A 45 0.48 9.97 -1.52
N PRO A 46 -0.73 10.42 -1.77
CA PRO A 46 -1.10 10.96 -3.07
C PRO A 46 -0.31 12.25 -3.35
N VAL A 47 0.41 12.28 -4.49
CA VAL A 47 1.24 13.43 -4.87
C VAL A 47 0.44 14.72 -4.91
N GLY A 48 0.92 15.75 -4.22
CA GLY A 48 0.22 17.03 -4.06
C GLY A 48 -0.43 17.22 -2.68
N TYR A 49 -0.55 16.18 -1.87
CA TYR A 49 -0.97 16.32 -0.48
C TYR A 49 0.16 16.87 0.40
N LEU A 50 1.30 16.21 0.46
CA LEU A 50 2.49 16.79 1.06
C LEU A 50 3.08 17.87 0.12
N PRO A 51 3.87 18.83 0.66
CA PRO A 51 4.48 19.86 -0.18
C PRO A 51 5.25 19.26 -1.36
N THR A 52 5.02 19.79 -2.56
CA THR A 52 5.78 19.42 -3.76
C THR A 52 7.06 20.23 -3.92
N ASP A 53 7.20 21.35 -3.21
CA ASP A 53 8.45 22.06 -3.05
C ASP A 53 9.41 21.23 -2.19
N LEU A 54 10.54 20.84 -2.77
CA LEU A 54 11.51 19.94 -2.14
C LEU A 54 12.18 20.54 -0.91
N THR A 55 12.42 21.84 -0.90
CA THR A 55 13.02 22.51 0.27
C THR A 55 12.06 22.49 1.43
N LYS A 56 10.82 22.90 1.19
CA LYS A 56 9.73 22.89 2.19
C LYS A 56 9.47 21.48 2.73
N LEU A 57 9.44 20.47 1.86
CA LEU A 57 9.21 19.09 2.27
C LEU A 57 10.37 18.55 3.10
N ARG A 58 11.61 18.78 2.66
CA ARG A 58 12.82 18.36 3.41
C ARG A 58 12.88 18.99 4.79
N GLU A 59 12.61 20.28 4.90
CA GLU A 59 12.57 20.97 6.19
C GLU A 59 11.41 20.44 7.08
N ALA A 60 10.24 20.17 6.50
CA ALA A 60 9.10 19.65 7.24
C ALA A 60 9.38 18.26 7.81
N LEU A 61 10.04 17.39 7.04
CA LEU A 61 10.48 16.06 7.48
C LEU A 61 11.56 16.17 8.56
N ALA A 62 12.60 16.98 8.31
CA ALA A 62 13.75 17.12 9.22
C ALA A 62 13.33 17.64 10.60
N ARG A 63 12.45 18.65 10.67
CA ARG A 63 11.94 19.18 11.94
C ARG A 63 11.24 18.15 12.81
N ARG A 64 10.77 17.04 12.22
CA ARG A 64 10.02 15.97 12.89
C ARG A 64 10.83 14.69 13.07
N GLY A 65 12.08 14.68 12.63
CA GLY A 65 12.88 13.45 12.60
C GLY A 65 12.33 12.39 11.66
N LEU A 66 11.52 12.80 10.69
CA LEU A 66 10.95 11.91 9.68
C LEU A 66 11.83 11.92 8.42
N ARG A 67 11.79 10.80 7.70
CA ARG A 67 12.28 10.70 6.31
C ARG A 67 11.16 10.20 5.40
N LEU A 68 11.29 10.46 4.12
CA LEU A 68 10.38 9.89 3.14
C LEU A 68 10.74 8.41 2.91
N ALA A 69 9.74 7.53 2.84
CA ALA A 69 9.94 6.08 2.72
C ALA A 69 9.71 5.57 1.29
N SER A 70 8.64 6.01 0.69
CA SER A 70 8.10 5.56 -0.59
C SER A 70 7.12 6.58 -1.14
N GLY A 71 6.58 6.31 -2.31
CA GLY A 71 5.44 7.02 -2.86
C GLY A 71 4.51 6.04 -3.57
N VAL A 72 3.30 6.49 -3.87
CA VAL A 72 2.24 5.66 -4.43
C VAL A 72 1.67 6.28 -5.71
N LEU A 73 1.35 5.40 -6.67
CA LEU A 73 0.45 5.65 -7.79
C LEU A 73 -0.78 4.77 -7.60
N PHE A 74 -1.93 5.40 -7.52
CA PHE A 74 -3.24 4.77 -7.46
C PHE A 74 -4.04 5.34 -8.63
N ASP A 75 -3.99 4.64 -9.77
CA ASP A 75 -4.45 5.17 -11.05
C ASP A 75 -5.06 4.06 -11.92
N PRO A 76 -5.95 4.38 -12.89
CA PRO A 76 -6.61 3.38 -13.73
C PRO A 76 -5.64 2.79 -14.78
N LEU A 77 -4.77 1.87 -14.33
CA LEU A 77 -3.77 1.21 -15.18
C LEU A 77 -4.39 0.31 -16.24
N SER A 78 -5.61 -0.15 -15.99
CA SER A 78 -6.44 -0.92 -16.90
C SER A 78 -7.06 -0.08 -18.02
N ASP A 79 -7.02 1.27 -17.93
CA ASP A 79 -7.48 2.18 -18.97
C ASP A 79 -6.31 2.72 -19.82
N PRO A 80 -6.17 2.28 -21.07
CA PRO A 80 -5.10 2.76 -21.95
C PRO A 80 -5.14 4.27 -22.21
N ALA A 81 -6.32 4.90 -22.13
CA ALA A 81 -6.47 6.34 -22.36
C ALA A 81 -5.87 7.17 -21.23
N ALA A 82 -5.81 6.62 -20.01
CA ALA A 82 -5.22 7.28 -18.84
C ALA A 82 -3.68 7.26 -18.85
N LEU A 83 -3.05 6.38 -19.63
CA LEU A 83 -1.61 6.15 -19.57
C LEU A 83 -0.74 7.42 -19.70
N PRO A 84 -1.00 8.38 -20.60
CA PRO A 84 -0.19 9.60 -20.67
C PRO A 84 -0.19 10.41 -19.36
N ALA A 85 -1.36 10.55 -18.74
CA ALA A 85 -1.50 11.24 -17.45
C ALA A 85 -0.81 10.47 -16.31
N ILE A 86 -0.90 9.13 -16.31
CA ILE A 86 -0.22 8.27 -15.34
C ILE A 86 1.30 8.44 -15.44
N LEU A 87 1.86 8.46 -16.65
CA LEU A 87 3.30 8.65 -16.85
C LEU A 87 3.77 10.05 -16.40
N GLU A 88 2.97 11.07 -16.61
CA GLU A 88 3.26 12.42 -16.11
C GLU A 88 3.23 12.45 -14.57
N LYS A 89 2.21 11.84 -13.95
CA LYS A 89 2.12 11.69 -12.50
C LYS A 89 3.29 10.87 -11.95
N THR A 90 3.71 9.83 -12.66
CA THR A 90 4.91 9.04 -12.31
C THR A 90 6.14 9.92 -12.22
N ARG A 91 6.39 10.77 -13.23
CA ARG A 91 7.53 11.71 -13.24
C ARG A 91 7.45 12.68 -12.09
N ARG A 92 6.29 13.28 -11.85
CA ARG A 92 6.10 14.22 -10.72
C ARG A 92 6.37 13.55 -9.38
N THR A 93 5.88 12.33 -9.17
CA THR A 93 6.12 11.57 -7.95
C THR A 93 7.59 11.23 -7.79
N CYS A 94 8.22 10.65 -8.80
CA CYS A 94 9.63 10.25 -8.75
C CYS A 94 10.59 11.43 -8.65
N ALA A 95 10.25 12.62 -9.18
CA ALA A 95 11.01 13.84 -9.00
C ALA A 95 11.07 14.29 -7.53
N ILE A 96 10.11 13.90 -6.71
CA ILE A 96 10.13 14.11 -5.25
C ILE A 96 10.92 13.00 -4.56
N LEU A 97 10.70 11.73 -4.95
CA LEU A 97 11.30 10.57 -4.28
C LEU A 97 12.82 10.54 -4.40
N LYS A 98 13.36 10.81 -5.59
CA LYS A 98 14.80 10.71 -5.89
C LYS A 98 15.67 11.61 -4.98
N PRO A 99 15.44 12.93 -4.89
CA PRO A 99 16.26 13.81 -4.06
C PRO A 99 16.04 13.67 -2.55
N LEU A 100 15.00 12.94 -2.13
CA LEU A 100 14.71 12.61 -0.74
C LEU A 100 15.10 11.18 -0.37
N GLU A 101 15.85 10.50 -1.24
CA GLU A 101 16.40 9.17 -1.00
C GLU A 101 15.34 8.11 -0.66
N ALA A 102 14.14 8.26 -1.24
CA ALA A 102 13.02 7.33 -1.10
C ALA A 102 12.82 6.52 -2.41
N PRO A 103 13.69 5.56 -2.74
CA PRO A 103 13.78 4.97 -4.08
C PRO A 103 12.71 3.90 -4.35
N ARG A 104 11.51 4.05 -3.81
CA ARG A 104 10.44 3.06 -3.92
C ARG A 104 9.14 3.70 -4.38
N LEU A 105 8.55 3.15 -5.43
CA LEU A 105 7.24 3.55 -5.97
C LEU A 105 6.29 2.35 -5.93
N VAL A 106 5.21 2.48 -5.19
CA VAL A 106 4.10 1.52 -5.18
C VAL A 106 3.18 1.82 -6.35
N ILE A 107 2.79 0.79 -7.10
CA ILE A 107 1.89 0.90 -8.25
C ILE A 107 0.63 0.09 -7.95
N ILE A 108 -0.51 0.76 -7.97
CA ILE A 108 -1.83 0.18 -7.70
C ILE A 108 -2.74 0.50 -8.88
N ASP A 109 -3.41 -0.51 -9.44
CA ASP A 109 -4.55 -0.27 -10.31
C ASP A 109 -5.73 0.20 -9.46
N CYS A 110 -6.32 1.34 -9.80
CA CYS A 110 -7.36 1.92 -8.98
C CYS A 110 -8.65 1.08 -8.99
N ILE A 111 -9.48 1.28 -7.97
CA ILE A 111 -10.76 0.61 -7.84
C ILE A 111 -11.70 1.11 -8.93
N SER A 112 -12.16 0.22 -9.78
CA SER A 112 -13.25 0.50 -10.71
C SER A 112 -14.61 0.28 -10.03
N GLU A 113 -15.65 0.93 -10.52
CA GLU A 113 -17.01 0.71 -10.01
C GLU A 113 -17.41 -0.76 -10.05
N GLU A 114 -17.13 -1.42 -11.18
CA GLU A 114 -17.43 -2.84 -11.41
C GLU A 114 -16.68 -3.76 -10.45
N ARG A 115 -15.38 -3.55 -10.26
CA ARG A 115 -14.56 -4.37 -9.38
C ARG A 115 -14.81 -4.06 -7.91
N GLY A 116 -15.01 -2.79 -7.58
CA GLY A 116 -15.39 -2.36 -6.23
C GLY A 116 -16.70 -2.97 -5.75
N ALA A 117 -17.67 -3.11 -6.66
CA ALA A 117 -18.95 -3.76 -6.36
C ALA A 117 -18.82 -5.27 -6.02
N THR A 118 -17.74 -5.93 -6.45
CA THR A 118 -17.51 -7.38 -6.27
C THR A 118 -16.26 -7.69 -5.44
N ALA A 119 -15.67 -6.71 -4.80
CA ALA A 119 -14.46 -6.88 -3.99
C ALA A 119 -14.61 -7.99 -2.94
N GLY A 120 -13.58 -8.80 -2.79
CA GLY A 120 -13.56 -9.98 -1.91
C GLY A 120 -14.35 -11.18 -2.42
N ARG A 121 -15.06 -11.07 -3.57
CA ARG A 121 -15.91 -12.13 -4.13
C ARG A 121 -15.43 -12.58 -5.50
N SER A 122 -14.43 -13.44 -5.51
CA SER A 122 -13.76 -13.90 -6.73
C SER A 122 -14.71 -14.51 -7.78
N ALA A 123 -15.75 -15.25 -7.34
CA ALA A 123 -16.72 -15.89 -8.24
C ALA A 123 -17.62 -14.88 -8.98
N ASP A 124 -17.85 -13.69 -8.38
CA ASP A 124 -18.71 -12.65 -8.93
C ASP A 124 -17.93 -11.63 -9.76
N ALA A 125 -16.61 -11.61 -9.58
CA ALA A 125 -15.75 -10.55 -10.13
C ALA A 125 -15.49 -10.75 -11.62
N ARG A 126 -15.79 -9.73 -12.41
CA ARG A 126 -15.43 -9.70 -13.82
C ARG A 126 -13.92 -9.59 -14.01
N ARG A 127 -13.37 -10.42 -14.87
CA ARG A 127 -11.96 -10.41 -15.26
C ARG A 127 -11.75 -9.55 -16.50
N LEU A 128 -10.58 -8.94 -16.63
CA LEU A 128 -10.17 -8.35 -17.90
C LEU A 128 -10.03 -9.45 -18.97
N ASP A 129 -10.45 -9.13 -20.18
CA ASP A 129 -10.10 -9.96 -21.34
C ASP A 129 -8.59 -9.89 -21.62
N HIS A 130 -8.10 -10.71 -22.55
CA HIS A 130 -6.68 -10.74 -22.90
C HIS A 130 -6.15 -9.37 -23.30
N ARG A 131 -6.92 -8.61 -24.11
CA ARG A 131 -6.49 -7.30 -24.60
C ARG A 131 -6.40 -6.27 -23.47
N GLY A 132 -7.38 -6.23 -22.57
CA GLY A 132 -7.37 -5.34 -21.40
C GLY A 132 -6.25 -5.68 -20.45
N TRP A 133 -6.04 -6.99 -20.21
CA TRP A 133 -4.94 -7.46 -19.38
C TRP A 133 -3.57 -7.09 -19.93
N ASP A 134 -3.32 -7.35 -21.23
CA ASP A 134 -2.06 -7.01 -21.88
C ASP A 134 -1.79 -5.52 -21.87
N ALA A 135 -2.83 -4.70 -22.05
CA ALA A 135 -2.73 -3.25 -21.97
C ALA A 135 -2.35 -2.78 -20.56
N MET A 136 -2.93 -3.36 -19.51
CA MET A 136 -2.60 -3.07 -18.12
C MET A 136 -1.16 -3.48 -17.79
N MET A 137 -0.73 -4.68 -18.18
CA MET A 137 0.66 -5.12 -17.98
C MET A 137 1.65 -4.19 -18.70
N ALA A 138 1.34 -3.79 -19.93
CA ALA A 138 2.16 -2.83 -20.67
C ALA A 138 2.22 -1.46 -20.00
N ALA A 139 1.13 -0.99 -19.38
CA ALA A 139 1.11 0.25 -18.62
C ALA A 139 2.00 0.17 -17.37
N ILE A 140 1.89 -0.91 -16.58
CA ILE A 140 2.73 -1.14 -15.40
C ILE A 140 4.21 -1.17 -15.78
N ILE A 141 4.58 -1.87 -16.85
CA ILE A 141 5.97 -1.93 -17.34
C ILE A 141 6.47 -0.54 -17.76
N LYS A 142 5.65 0.27 -18.43
CA LYS A 142 6.03 1.63 -18.83
C LYS A 142 6.24 2.54 -17.63
N VAL A 143 5.35 2.47 -16.62
CA VAL A 143 5.50 3.21 -15.35
C VAL A 143 6.81 2.82 -14.66
N ALA A 144 7.06 1.52 -14.50
CA ALA A 144 8.28 1.02 -13.86
C ALA A 144 9.54 1.44 -14.61
N ARG A 145 9.50 1.45 -15.95
CA ARG A 145 10.61 1.90 -16.78
C ARG A 145 10.91 3.39 -16.57
N VAL A 146 9.89 4.25 -16.64
CA VAL A 146 10.05 5.70 -16.37
C VAL A 146 10.63 5.92 -14.98
N ALA A 147 10.08 5.28 -13.95
CA ALA A 147 10.59 5.42 -12.58
C ALA A 147 12.06 5.03 -12.46
N ARG A 148 12.46 3.93 -13.09
CA ARG A 148 13.82 3.41 -13.03
C ARG A 148 14.79 4.19 -13.89
N GLU A 149 14.50 4.37 -15.20
CA GLU A 149 15.45 4.93 -16.17
C GLU A 149 15.66 6.43 -15.98
N GLU A 150 14.58 7.17 -15.68
CA GLU A 150 14.67 8.62 -15.51
C GLU A 150 15.08 9.03 -14.07
N PHE A 151 14.75 8.20 -13.05
CA PHE A 151 14.92 8.60 -11.65
C PHE A 151 15.67 7.61 -10.77
N GLY A 152 15.93 6.38 -11.21
CA GLY A 152 16.56 5.36 -10.36
C GLY A 152 15.62 4.84 -9.25
N VAL A 153 14.30 5.01 -9.40
CA VAL A 153 13.28 4.57 -8.45
C VAL A 153 12.78 3.18 -8.83
N ALA A 154 12.79 2.25 -7.88
CA ALA A 154 12.26 0.91 -8.08
C ALA A 154 10.74 0.89 -7.94
N ALA A 155 10.06 0.12 -8.78
CA ALA A 155 8.61 0.03 -8.83
C ALA A 155 8.12 -1.33 -8.30
N TYR A 156 7.04 -1.30 -7.51
CA TYR A 156 6.46 -2.46 -6.87
C TYR A 156 4.96 -2.51 -7.12
N LEU A 157 4.49 -3.58 -7.78
CA LEU A 157 3.07 -3.83 -7.94
C LEU A 157 2.44 -4.18 -6.59
N HIS A 158 1.35 -3.54 -6.28
CA HIS A 158 0.53 -3.80 -5.10
C HIS A 158 -0.85 -4.33 -5.53
N PRO A 159 -1.12 -5.63 -5.38
CA PRO A 159 -2.46 -6.19 -5.52
C PRO A 159 -3.41 -5.56 -4.50
N HIS A 160 -4.57 -5.08 -4.96
CA HIS A 160 -5.47 -4.28 -4.13
C HIS A 160 -6.93 -4.73 -4.29
N ALA A 161 -7.64 -4.86 -3.18
CA ALA A 161 -9.06 -5.21 -3.18
C ALA A 161 -9.88 -4.19 -4.01
N GLY A 162 -10.74 -4.70 -4.89
CA GLY A 162 -11.54 -3.88 -5.80
C GLY A 162 -10.81 -3.41 -7.06
N SER A 163 -9.56 -3.82 -7.28
CA SER A 163 -8.82 -3.60 -8.53
C SER A 163 -8.90 -4.82 -9.45
N TYR A 164 -8.29 -4.73 -10.65
CA TYR A 164 -8.18 -5.89 -11.55
C TYR A 164 -7.00 -6.80 -11.24
N ILE A 165 -6.26 -6.54 -10.15
CA ILE A 165 -5.26 -7.44 -9.58
C ILE A 165 -5.58 -7.58 -8.08
N GLU A 166 -6.60 -8.37 -7.77
CA GLU A 166 -7.10 -8.59 -6.41
C GLU A 166 -6.93 -10.03 -5.96
N PHE A 167 -7.40 -10.99 -6.78
CA PHE A 167 -7.51 -12.39 -6.41
C PHE A 167 -6.24 -13.19 -6.74
N GLU A 168 -6.07 -14.36 -6.12
CA GLU A 168 -4.86 -15.17 -6.22
C GLU A 168 -4.47 -15.49 -7.66
N ASP A 169 -5.43 -15.85 -8.50
CA ASP A 169 -5.21 -16.13 -9.93
C ASP A 169 -4.73 -14.89 -10.71
N GLU A 170 -5.22 -13.70 -10.36
CA GLU A 170 -4.80 -12.43 -10.95
C GLU A 170 -3.38 -12.04 -10.48
N VAL A 171 -3.11 -12.23 -9.18
CA VAL A 171 -1.77 -11.99 -8.61
C VAL A 171 -0.73 -12.92 -9.25
N ASP A 172 -1.04 -14.22 -9.32
CA ASP A 172 -0.17 -15.23 -9.95
C ASP A 172 0.11 -14.88 -11.40
N ARG A 173 -0.92 -14.50 -12.16
CA ARG A 173 -0.79 -14.10 -13.56
C ARG A 173 0.06 -12.84 -13.69
N ALA A 174 -0.21 -11.80 -12.91
CA ALA A 174 0.54 -10.54 -12.97
C ALA A 174 2.03 -10.75 -12.63
N VAL A 175 2.34 -11.55 -11.60
CA VAL A 175 3.73 -11.86 -11.24
C VAL A 175 4.44 -12.66 -12.35
N ASN A 176 3.74 -13.53 -13.07
CA ASN A 176 4.32 -14.29 -14.17
C ASN A 176 4.52 -13.44 -15.43
N ASP A 177 3.58 -12.53 -15.74
CA ASP A 177 3.62 -11.72 -16.96
C ASP A 177 4.56 -10.49 -16.81
N LEU A 178 4.79 -10.01 -15.59
CA LEU A 178 5.67 -8.88 -15.35
C LEU A 178 7.15 -9.28 -15.29
N PRO A 179 8.05 -8.60 -16.02
CA PRO A 179 9.46 -8.96 -16.11
C PRO A 179 10.16 -8.93 -14.74
N ARG A 180 10.85 -10.03 -14.39
CA ARG A 180 11.70 -10.08 -13.20
C ARG A 180 12.75 -8.99 -13.26
N GLY A 181 12.96 -8.32 -12.14
CA GLY A 181 13.97 -7.25 -12.05
C GLY A 181 13.52 -5.90 -12.61
N GLN A 182 12.34 -5.76 -13.22
CA GLN A 182 11.75 -4.46 -13.59
C GLN A 182 10.64 -4.04 -12.62
N VAL A 183 9.75 -4.97 -12.27
CA VAL A 183 8.65 -4.73 -11.32
C VAL A 183 8.78 -5.72 -10.17
N GLY A 184 8.95 -5.21 -8.96
CA GLY A 184 8.88 -6.00 -7.74
C GLY A 184 7.44 -6.17 -7.27
N LEU A 185 7.27 -6.72 -6.07
CA LEU A 185 5.97 -6.93 -5.45
C LEU A 185 5.91 -6.20 -4.11
N CYS A 186 4.82 -5.47 -3.88
CA CYS A 186 4.38 -4.99 -2.59
C CYS A 186 3.22 -5.89 -2.13
N ILE A 187 3.42 -6.68 -1.08
CA ILE A 187 2.37 -7.49 -0.49
C ILE A 187 1.72 -6.69 0.64
N ASP A 188 0.42 -6.45 0.53
CA ASP A 188 -0.41 -5.92 1.60
C ASP A 188 -1.13 -7.07 2.31
N THR A 189 -0.93 -7.18 3.62
CA THR A 189 -1.51 -8.26 4.42
C THR A 189 -3.03 -8.17 4.53
N GLY A 190 -3.57 -6.94 4.61
CA GLY A 190 -5.01 -6.71 4.73
C GLY A 190 -5.74 -6.89 3.40
N HIS A 191 -5.21 -6.35 2.30
CA HIS A 191 -5.83 -6.55 0.99
C HIS A 191 -5.80 -8.01 0.55
N ALA A 192 -4.71 -8.74 0.82
CA ALA A 192 -4.66 -10.18 0.61
C ALA A 192 -5.73 -10.91 1.43
N ALA A 193 -5.79 -10.64 2.73
CA ALA A 193 -6.78 -11.25 3.62
C ALA A 193 -8.23 -10.88 3.23
N TYR A 194 -8.47 -9.64 2.78
CA TYR A 194 -9.77 -9.22 2.27
C TYR A 194 -10.18 -10.04 1.04
N ALA A 195 -9.27 -10.25 0.11
CA ALA A 195 -9.47 -11.05 -1.09
C ALA A 195 -9.60 -12.57 -0.81
N GLY A 196 -9.35 -13.00 0.43
CA GLY A 196 -9.37 -14.41 0.82
C GLY A 196 -8.06 -15.15 0.53
N ILE A 197 -6.98 -14.41 0.34
CA ILE A 197 -5.64 -14.95 0.11
C ILE A 197 -4.87 -14.95 1.44
N ASP A 198 -4.15 -16.04 1.72
CA ASP A 198 -3.22 -16.09 2.83
C ASP A 198 -1.95 -15.26 2.53
N PRO A 199 -1.70 -14.13 3.22
CA PRO A 199 -0.51 -13.34 2.99
C PRO A 199 0.79 -14.10 3.27
N VAL A 200 0.78 -15.09 4.18
CA VAL A 200 1.93 -15.96 4.48
C VAL A 200 2.29 -16.80 3.26
N ALA A 201 1.28 -17.38 2.61
CA ALA A 201 1.48 -18.16 1.38
C ALA A 201 2.05 -17.29 0.25
N LEU A 202 1.56 -16.04 0.08
CA LEU A 202 2.11 -15.09 -0.89
C LEU A 202 3.58 -14.76 -0.60
N ILE A 203 3.94 -14.50 0.67
CA ILE A 203 5.32 -14.22 1.06
C ILE A 203 6.24 -15.39 0.71
N HIS A 204 5.85 -16.61 1.03
CA HIS A 204 6.65 -17.79 0.69
C HIS A 204 6.79 -17.98 -0.82
N ARG A 205 5.69 -17.82 -1.56
CA ARG A 205 5.66 -18.02 -3.02
C ARG A 205 6.47 -16.96 -3.77
N TYR A 206 6.38 -15.71 -3.35
CA TYR A 206 6.92 -14.57 -4.08
C TYR A 206 8.00 -13.78 -3.36
N GLY A 207 8.58 -14.31 -2.29
CA GLY A 207 9.60 -13.64 -1.48
C GLY A 207 10.79 -13.11 -2.28
N SER A 208 11.17 -13.78 -3.39
CA SER A 208 12.24 -13.32 -4.30
C SER A 208 11.86 -12.08 -5.14
N ARG A 209 10.57 -11.72 -5.19
CA ARG A 209 10.03 -10.54 -5.86
C ARG A 209 9.66 -9.44 -4.87
N LEU A 210 9.63 -9.79 -3.57
CA LEU A 210 9.18 -8.89 -2.51
C LEU A 210 10.19 -7.77 -2.29
N GLY A 211 9.75 -6.53 -2.43
CA GLY A 211 10.58 -5.34 -2.20
C GLY A 211 9.93 -4.31 -1.29
N LEU A 212 8.65 -4.48 -0.98
CA LEU A 212 7.91 -3.66 -0.05
C LEU A 212 6.77 -4.46 0.58
N MET A 213 6.42 -4.15 1.82
CA MET A 213 5.25 -4.67 2.52
C MET A 213 4.31 -3.54 2.91
N HIS A 214 3.01 -3.79 2.85
CA HIS A 214 2.03 -3.02 3.60
C HIS A 214 1.45 -3.89 4.71
N PHE A 215 1.41 -3.35 5.92
CA PHE A 215 0.80 -4.01 7.07
C PHE A 215 -0.57 -3.38 7.33
N LYS A 216 -1.58 -4.16 7.09
CA LYS A 216 -3.00 -3.84 7.30
C LYS A 216 -3.68 -5.09 7.86
N ASP A 217 -4.72 -4.92 8.68
CA ASP A 217 -5.46 -6.05 9.26
C ASP A 217 -6.96 -5.91 9.01
N VAL A 218 -7.65 -7.02 8.96
CA VAL A 218 -9.06 -7.12 8.54
C VAL A 218 -9.90 -7.74 9.65
N ASN A 219 -10.99 -7.08 10.02
CA ASN A 219 -11.95 -7.64 10.96
C ASN A 219 -12.68 -8.84 10.35
N ALA A 220 -12.54 -10.01 10.99
CA ALA A 220 -13.08 -11.28 10.50
C ALA A 220 -14.60 -11.25 10.31
N GLN A 221 -15.33 -10.74 11.32
CA GLN A 221 -16.79 -10.73 11.31
C GLN A 221 -17.31 -9.73 10.28
N ILE A 222 -16.75 -8.52 10.23
CA ILE A 222 -17.17 -7.50 9.28
C ILE A 222 -16.90 -7.98 7.85
N ARG A 223 -15.74 -8.62 7.60
CA ARG A 223 -15.45 -9.21 6.29
C ARG A 223 -16.51 -10.27 5.90
N ALA A 224 -16.81 -11.21 6.80
CA ALA A 224 -17.80 -12.25 6.53
C ALA A 224 -19.18 -11.64 6.21
N ASP A 225 -19.58 -10.61 6.96
CA ASP A 225 -20.83 -9.89 6.74
C ASP A 225 -20.83 -9.14 5.40
N CYS A 226 -19.75 -8.43 5.06
CA CYS A 226 -19.62 -7.73 3.77
C CYS A 226 -19.70 -8.68 2.58
N ILE A 227 -19.07 -9.85 2.66
CA ILE A 227 -19.14 -10.88 1.61
C ILE A 227 -20.57 -11.40 1.48
N ARG A 228 -21.21 -11.76 2.59
CA ARG A 228 -22.58 -12.29 2.61
C ARG A 228 -23.61 -11.27 2.09
N GLU A 229 -23.47 -10.02 2.48
CA GLU A 229 -24.38 -8.93 2.15
C GLU A 229 -24.03 -8.25 0.82
N GLN A 230 -22.97 -8.70 0.14
CA GLN A 230 -22.48 -8.16 -1.13
C GLN A 230 -22.17 -6.65 -1.07
N VAL A 231 -21.58 -6.22 0.05
CA VAL A 231 -21.20 -4.82 0.27
C VAL A 231 -20.07 -4.41 -0.68
N ALA A 232 -20.21 -3.26 -1.33
CA ALA A 232 -19.16 -2.71 -2.19
C ALA A 232 -17.95 -2.23 -1.36
N TYR A 233 -16.76 -2.20 -1.98
CA TYR A 233 -15.49 -1.92 -1.29
C TYR A 233 -15.52 -0.63 -0.46
N PHE A 234 -15.91 0.49 -1.05
CA PHE A 234 -15.92 1.77 -0.31
C PHE A 234 -16.92 1.76 0.86
N ASP A 235 -18.07 1.13 0.70
CA ASP A 235 -19.01 0.97 1.82
C ASP A 235 -18.46 0.04 2.91
N ALA A 236 -17.69 -1.00 2.52
CA ALA A 236 -17.02 -1.87 3.48
C ALA A 236 -15.95 -1.12 4.28
N VAL A 237 -15.20 -0.21 3.65
CA VAL A 237 -14.18 0.61 4.30
C VAL A 237 -14.83 1.74 5.11
N ASP A 238 -15.61 2.61 4.48
CA ASP A 238 -16.04 3.86 5.06
C ASP A 238 -17.18 3.68 6.08
N ARG A 239 -18.12 2.76 5.80
CA ARG A 239 -19.31 2.56 6.63
C ARG A 239 -19.22 1.38 7.57
N ARG A 240 -18.59 0.28 7.13
CA ARG A 240 -18.47 -0.94 7.93
C ARG A 240 -17.15 -1.04 8.67
N GLN A 241 -16.15 -0.19 8.31
CA GLN A 241 -14.83 -0.15 8.97
C GLN A 241 -14.15 -1.52 9.02
N ILE A 242 -14.06 -2.13 7.85
CA ILE A 242 -13.55 -3.50 7.69
C ILE A 242 -12.10 -3.66 8.13
N PHE A 243 -11.28 -2.60 7.97
CA PHE A 243 -9.91 -2.59 8.45
C PHE A 243 -9.84 -2.20 9.93
N CYS A 244 -9.00 -2.89 10.66
CA CYS A 244 -8.88 -2.76 12.11
C CYS A 244 -7.40 -2.62 12.54
N PRO A 245 -7.12 -2.23 13.77
CA PRO A 245 -5.75 -2.19 14.28
C PRO A 245 -5.05 -3.53 14.15
N LEU A 246 -3.74 -3.47 13.86
CA LEU A 246 -2.91 -4.66 13.67
C LEU A 246 -3.00 -5.61 14.87
N GLY A 247 -3.17 -6.89 14.58
CA GLY A 247 -3.36 -7.95 15.58
C GLY A 247 -4.76 -8.03 16.20
N LYS A 248 -5.72 -7.25 15.69
CA LYS A 248 -7.13 -7.32 16.09
C LYS A 248 -8.01 -7.98 15.02
N GLY A 249 -7.42 -8.34 13.89
CA GLY A 249 -8.11 -8.96 12.76
C GLY A 249 -7.70 -10.41 12.54
N ILE A 250 -7.77 -10.83 11.27
CA ILE A 250 -7.54 -12.21 10.85
C ILE A 250 -6.10 -12.50 10.42
N VAL A 251 -5.26 -11.46 10.29
CA VAL A 251 -3.87 -11.65 9.85
C VAL A 251 -3.03 -12.21 10.99
N ASP A 252 -2.41 -13.37 10.77
CA ASP A 252 -1.42 -13.94 11.70
C ASP A 252 -0.06 -13.25 11.51
N PHE A 253 0.17 -12.16 12.23
CA PHE A 253 1.43 -11.42 12.16
C PHE A 253 2.62 -12.20 12.71
N ALA A 254 2.42 -13.25 13.54
CA ALA A 254 3.51 -14.12 13.95
C ALA A 254 3.98 -14.98 12.77
N ALA A 255 3.04 -15.56 12.04
CA ALA A 255 3.35 -16.33 10.85
C ALA A 255 3.91 -15.42 9.71
N VAL A 256 3.39 -14.20 9.54
CA VAL A 256 3.94 -13.19 8.61
C VAL A 256 5.40 -12.88 8.95
N ARG A 257 5.73 -12.62 10.23
CA ARG A 257 7.11 -12.38 10.68
C ARG A 257 8.02 -13.54 10.32
N ASP A 258 7.57 -14.76 10.62
CA ASP A 258 8.36 -15.97 10.41
C ASP A 258 8.57 -16.24 8.91
N ALA A 259 7.54 -16.01 8.07
CA ALA A 259 7.65 -16.10 6.62
C ALA A 259 8.62 -15.05 6.05
N LEU A 260 8.53 -13.79 6.48
CA LEU A 260 9.47 -12.73 6.07
C LEU A 260 10.92 -13.08 6.45
N THR A 261 11.09 -13.66 7.64
CA THR A 261 12.40 -14.15 8.10
C THR A 261 12.91 -15.28 7.22
N ALA A 262 12.06 -16.25 6.88
CA ALA A 262 12.40 -17.41 6.08
C ALA A 262 12.84 -17.03 4.67
N VAL A 263 12.16 -16.03 4.04
CA VAL A 263 12.55 -15.52 2.71
C VAL A 263 13.68 -14.48 2.77
N GLY A 264 14.18 -14.15 3.96
CA GLY A 264 15.28 -13.20 4.15
C GLY A 264 14.92 -11.74 3.90
N TYR A 265 13.63 -11.38 3.97
CA TYR A 265 13.19 -10.01 3.74
C TYR A 265 13.66 -9.07 4.87
N ARG A 266 14.26 -7.94 4.50
CA ARG A 266 14.86 -6.92 5.38
C ARG A 266 14.47 -5.50 4.98
N GLY A 267 13.41 -5.37 4.23
CA GLY A 267 13.03 -4.10 3.58
C GLY A 267 12.12 -3.21 4.42
N LEU A 268 11.43 -2.34 3.71
CA LEU A 268 10.43 -1.41 4.23
C LEU A 268 9.09 -2.10 4.40
N ALA A 269 8.42 -1.82 5.53
CA ALA A 269 7.00 -2.09 5.70
C ALA A 269 6.27 -0.79 6.07
N VAL A 270 5.20 -0.48 5.34
CA VAL A 270 4.34 0.67 5.60
C VAL A 270 3.10 0.20 6.34
N VAL A 271 2.80 0.83 7.47
CA VAL A 271 1.55 0.60 8.19
C VAL A 271 0.46 1.41 7.53
N GLU A 272 -0.63 0.74 7.20
CA GLU A 272 -1.84 1.38 6.69
C GLU A 272 -3.05 0.92 7.50
N GLN A 273 -3.77 1.89 8.03
CA GLN A 273 -5.03 1.63 8.72
C GLN A 273 -5.98 2.78 8.46
N ASP A 274 -7.04 2.50 7.73
CA ASP A 274 -8.08 3.50 7.51
C ASP A 274 -8.67 3.95 8.85
N PRO A 275 -9.06 5.24 8.99
CA PRO A 275 -9.62 5.76 10.23
C PRO A 275 -10.84 4.95 10.67
N ALA A 276 -10.90 4.61 11.96
CA ALA A 276 -12.00 3.86 12.55
C ALA A 276 -12.60 4.60 13.73
N VAL A 277 -13.88 4.35 14.00
CA VAL A 277 -14.59 4.96 15.14
C VAL A 277 -14.02 4.43 16.47
N GLY A 278 -13.97 5.30 17.47
CA GLY A 278 -13.60 4.95 18.84
C GLY A 278 -12.18 5.31 19.25
N ALA A 279 -11.30 5.65 18.29
CA ALA A 279 -9.96 6.15 18.58
C ALA A 279 -9.52 7.16 17.50
N THR A 280 -8.54 8.00 17.84
CA THR A 280 -7.96 8.91 16.84
C THR A 280 -6.96 8.19 15.94
N PRO A 281 -6.67 8.71 14.72
CA PRO A 281 -5.61 8.17 13.88
C PRO A 281 -4.25 8.09 14.61
N LEU A 282 -3.93 9.05 15.46
CA LEU A 282 -2.74 9.03 16.30
C LEU A 282 -2.73 7.84 17.27
N ASP A 283 -3.86 7.53 17.92
CA ASP A 283 -3.95 6.41 18.86
C ASP A 283 -3.78 5.08 18.12
N HIS A 284 -4.39 4.95 16.94
CA HIS A 284 -4.22 3.77 16.09
C HIS A 284 -2.76 3.64 15.62
N ALA A 285 -2.13 4.73 15.19
CA ALA A 285 -0.74 4.73 14.75
C ALA A 285 0.20 4.27 15.86
N ARG A 286 0.01 4.75 17.11
CA ARG A 286 0.76 4.30 18.29
C ARG A 286 0.54 2.81 18.58
N ALA A 287 -0.71 2.38 18.66
CA ALA A 287 -1.06 1.00 18.96
C ALA A 287 -0.47 0.03 17.92
N ASN A 288 -0.54 0.38 16.63
CA ASN A 288 0.02 -0.44 15.56
C ASN A 288 1.55 -0.54 15.65
N LEU A 289 2.26 0.55 15.95
CA LEU A 289 3.70 0.50 16.09
C LEU A 289 4.13 -0.28 17.33
N GLU A 290 3.42 -0.15 18.45
CA GLU A 290 3.65 -0.94 19.67
C GLU A 290 3.41 -2.43 19.43
N PHE A 291 2.34 -2.77 18.70
CA PHE A 291 2.08 -4.15 18.31
C PHE A 291 3.22 -4.72 17.46
N LEU A 292 3.70 -4.01 16.44
CA LEU A 292 4.83 -4.46 15.62
C LEU A 292 6.13 -4.63 16.41
N ARG A 293 6.37 -3.77 17.40
CA ARG A 293 7.49 -3.91 18.34
C ARG A 293 7.35 -5.18 19.20
N SER A 294 6.15 -5.44 19.73
CA SER A 294 5.86 -6.65 20.52
C SER A 294 6.05 -7.93 19.69
N MET A 295 5.71 -7.87 18.41
CA MET A 295 5.89 -8.96 17.43
C MET A 295 7.33 -9.08 16.91
N ARG A 296 8.25 -8.19 17.32
CA ARG A 296 9.64 -8.13 16.84
C ARG A 296 9.74 -7.89 15.32
N LEU A 297 8.78 -7.21 14.74
CA LEU A 297 8.81 -6.71 13.36
C LEU A 297 9.44 -5.32 13.28
N ALA A 298 9.23 -4.48 14.29
CA ALA A 298 9.84 -3.17 14.45
C ALA A 298 10.95 -3.17 15.49
N ALA A 299 11.88 -2.20 15.38
CA ALA A 299 12.89 -1.96 16.41
C ALA A 299 12.23 -1.57 17.75
N PRO A 300 12.83 -1.92 18.90
CA PRO A 300 12.39 -1.38 20.18
C PRO A 300 12.42 0.15 20.18
N ALA A 301 11.64 0.76 21.10
CA ALA A 301 11.61 2.19 21.28
C ALA A 301 12.96 2.76 21.76
#